data_c4495275e761acfae80d797cf8a98cc2
#
_entry.id   c4495275e761acfae80d797cf8a98cc2
#
_cell.length_a   1.000
_cell.length_b   1.000
_cell.length_c   1.000
_cell.angle_alpha   90.00
_cell.angle_beta   90.00
_cell.angle_gamma   90.00
#
_symmetry.space_group_name_H-M   'P 1'
#
loop_
_entity.id
_entity.type
_entity.pdbx_description
1 polymer ?
#
loop_
_entity_poly.entity_id
_entity_poly.type
_entity_poly.pdbx_seq_one_letter_code
_entity_poly.pdbx_strand_id
1 'polypeptide(L)'
;MSVPILEGRDLRVVYGRQEVLSVPQAEVREGEVLAIIGPNGAGKSTLLRVLGLLEATTAGTVLYRGRPTSRSGRQGLEIRRRFASVFQEPLLCDTTVRANVALGLRLRGRPTAEVDAAVRTWLERLGISHLADRKSQNLSGGEAQRTSLARAFAIEPEVLLLDEPFSALDPPTRAEFLSLLQELLRQAGCTTIFVTHDREEALQLGDRIAVIIDGHISQVGRPAEVFGRPATEEVARFVGVETILEGRVTDDRDGLLSVAVNGTKIEALGKANVGEHVLVCLRPEDLVIRLMGDRGTQESARNRLEGVVQEATRLEAQYRVQISCGPQMVALVTKQSFEEMHLAPGVPVAVTFKASAVHLIRR
;
A
#
# COMPACT_ATOMS: atom_id res chain seq x y z
N MET A 1 11.09 -12.11 19.68
CA MET A 1 9.99 -11.62 18.80
C MET A 1 8.92 -11.03 19.67
N SER A 2 8.49 -9.79 19.44
CA SER A 2 7.42 -9.16 20.22
C SER A 2 6.11 -9.89 19.95
N VAL A 3 5.32 -10.12 21.01
CA VAL A 3 3.97 -10.71 20.88
C VAL A 3 3.11 -9.72 20.08
N PRO A 4 2.35 -10.17 19.06
CA PRO A 4 1.48 -9.28 18.31
C PRO A 4 0.38 -8.71 19.22
N ILE A 5 0.03 -7.43 19.02
CA ILE A 5 -1.09 -6.81 19.76
C ILE A 5 -2.44 -7.33 19.24
N LEU A 6 -2.53 -7.56 17.93
CA LEU A 6 -3.68 -8.18 17.26
C LEU A 6 -3.20 -9.35 16.40
N GLU A 7 -3.96 -10.43 16.46
CA GLU A 7 -3.73 -11.62 15.63
C GLU A 7 -5.08 -12.15 15.14
N GLY A 8 -5.17 -12.44 13.86
CA GLY A 8 -6.29 -13.19 13.27
C GLY A 8 -5.85 -14.60 12.92
N ARG A 9 -6.63 -15.59 13.30
CA ARG A 9 -6.39 -17.01 12.97
C ARG A 9 -7.60 -17.59 12.25
N ASP A 10 -7.35 -18.19 11.09
CA ASP A 10 -8.34 -18.87 10.24
C ASP A 10 -9.58 -18.00 9.97
N LEU A 11 -9.36 -16.69 9.76
CA LEU A 11 -10.43 -15.73 9.59
C LEU A 11 -11.18 -15.99 8.30
N ARG A 12 -12.51 -16.14 8.40
CA ARG A 12 -13.41 -16.21 7.24
C ARG A 12 -14.56 -15.24 7.42
N VAL A 13 -14.89 -14.54 6.33
CA VAL A 13 -16.10 -13.70 6.25
C VAL A 13 -16.85 -14.02 4.97
N VAL A 14 -18.14 -14.33 5.14
CA VAL A 14 -19.04 -14.68 4.04
C VAL A 14 -20.25 -13.76 4.08
N TYR A 15 -20.54 -13.05 2.98
CA TYR A 15 -21.76 -12.27 2.80
C TYR A 15 -22.71 -13.02 1.88
N GLY A 16 -23.81 -13.47 2.43
CA GLY A 16 -24.74 -14.30 1.67
C GLY A 16 -24.12 -15.64 1.25
N ARG A 17 -23.73 -15.75 -0.04
CA ARG A 17 -23.02 -16.92 -0.58
C ARG A 17 -21.58 -16.64 -0.99
N GLN A 18 -21.15 -15.38 -0.90
CA GLN A 18 -19.83 -14.98 -1.36
C GLN A 18 -18.84 -14.93 -0.18
N GLU A 19 -17.76 -15.68 -0.26
CA GLU A 19 -16.61 -15.56 0.62
C GLU A 19 -15.83 -14.31 0.22
N VAL A 20 -15.71 -13.33 1.12
CA VAL A 20 -15.02 -12.05 0.90
C VAL A 20 -13.67 -11.99 1.56
N LEU A 21 -13.44 -12.88 2.54
CA LEU A 21 -12.18 -12.95 3.27
C LEU A 21 -11.91 -14.39 3.70
N SER A 22 -10.71 -14.86 3.43
CA SER A 22 -10.17 -16.15 3.86
C SER A 22 -8.69 -15.97 4.19
N VAL A 23 -8.37 -15.70 5.46
CA VAL A 23 -7.03 -15.36 5.93
C VAL A 23 -6.63 -16.33 7.04
N PRO A 24 -5.70 -17.27 6.76
CA PRO A 24 -5.22 -18.23 7.75
C PRO A 24 -4.55 -17.55 8.93
N GLN A 25 -3.73 -16.52 8.66
CA GLN A 25 -3.03 -15.78 9.69
C GLN A 25 -2.87 -14.30 9.30
N ALA A 26 -3.14 -13.40 10.26
CA ALA A 26 -2.84 -11.98 10.17
C ALA A 26 -2.26 -11.52 11.50
N GLU A 27 -1.15 -10.81 11.49
CA GLU A 27 -0.46 -10.31 12.69
C GLU A 27 -0.19 -8.83 12.60
N VAL A 28 -0.52 -8.11 13.66
CA VAL A 28 -0.20 -6.69 13.84
C VAL A 28 0.66 -6.57 15.10
N ARG A 29 1.86 -6.03 14.95
CA ARG A 29 2.82 -5.86 16.05
C ARG A 29 2.55 -4.58 16.82
N GLU A 30 2.89 -4.57 18.08
CA GLU A 30 2.72 -3.37 18.91
C GLU A 30 3.62 -2.23 18.40
N GLY A 31 3.03 -1.04 18.21
CA GLY A 31 3.72 0.17 17.77
C GLY A 31 4.04 0.22 16.26
N GLU A 32 3.68 -0.81 15.46
CA GLU A 32 3.88 -0.75 14.02
C GLU A 32 2.72 -0.06 13.28
N VAL A 33 3.01 0.46 12.11
CA VAL A 33 2.03 0.82 11.07
C VAL A 33 1.98 -0.31 10.05
N LEU A 34 0.92 -1.12 10.08
CA LEU A 34 0.64 -2.14 9.08
C LEU A 34 -0.24 -1.54 7.99
N ALA A 35 0.31 -1.34 6.79
CA ALA A 35 -0.47 -0.96 5.62
C ALA A 35 -1.10 -2.20 4.95
N ILE A 36 -2.39 -2.14 4.67
CA ILE A 36 -3.13 -3.17 3.93
C ILE A 36 -3.47 -2.59 2.55
N ILE A 37 -2.90 -3.19 1.50
CA ILE A 37 -3.12 -2.77 0.13
C ILE A 37 -3.70 -3.90 -0.73
N GLY A 38 -4.28 -3.57 -1.86
CA GLY A 38 -4.86 -4.53 -2.79
C GLY A 38 -5.90 -3.90 -3.72
N PRO A 39 -6.41 -4.63 -4.71
CA PRO A 39 -7.46 -4.15 -5.60
C PRO A 39 -8.75 -3.76 -4.86
N ASN A 40 -9.62 -3.01 -5.55
CA ASN A 40 -10.95 -2.72 -5.01
C ASN A 40 -11.75 -4.02 -4.89
N GLY A 41 -12.46 -4.18 -3.77
CA GLY A 41 -13.22 -5.39 -3.48
C GLY A 41 -12.38 -6.57 -2.94
N ALA A 42 -11.07 -6.45 -2.79
CA ALA A 42 -10.20 -7.55 -2.34
C ALA A 42 -10.35 -7.93 -0.85
N GLY A 43 -11.22 -7.27 -0.08
CA GLY A 43 -11.45 -7.59 1.34
C GLY A 43 -10.65 -6.75 2.35
N LYS A 44 -9.93 -5.69 1.91
CA LYS A 44 -9.09 -4.82 2.77
C LYS A 44 -9.84 -4.26 3.98
N SER A 45 -10.94 -3.52 3.73
CA SER A 45 -11.75 -2.91 4.78
C SER A 45 -12.47 -3.96 5.64
N THR A 46 -12.78 -5.13 5.08
CA THR A 46 -13.33 -6.25 5.84
C THR A 46 -12.30 -6.77 6.84
N LEU A 47 -11.05 -7.00 6.43
CA LEU A 47 -9.98 -7.43 7.35
C LEU A 47 -9.73 -6.38 8.43
N LEU A 48 -9.66 -5.09 8.07
CA LEU A 48 -9.53 -3.98 9.02
C LEU A 48 -10.63 -4.02 10.08
N ARG A 49 -11.90 -4.15 9.64
CA ARG A 49 -13.07 -4.16 10.55
C ARG A 49 -13.11 -5.39 11.42
N VAL A 50 -12.72 -6.56 10.90
CA VAL A 50 -12.62 -7.79 11.68
C VAL A 50 -11.56 -7.67 12.76
N LEU A 51 -10.33 -7.26 12.41
CA LEU A 51 -9.24 -7.07 13.37
C LEU A 51 -9.58 -5.98 14.40
N GLY A 52 -10.31 -4.94 13.97
CA GLY A 52 -10.81 -3.88 14.84
C GLY A 52 -12.01 -4.25 15.70
N LEU A 53 -12.50 -5.50 15.66
CA LEU A 53 -13.70 -5.95 16.35
C LEU A 53 -14.96 -5.14 16.00
N LEU A 54 -15.00 -4.54 14.81
CA LEU A 54 -16.15 -3.80 14.29
C LEU A 54 -17.08 -4.72 13.50
N GLU A 55 -16.54 -5.81 12.97
CA GLU A 55 -17.27 -6.82 12.21
C GLU A 55 -17.03 -8.21 12.78
N ALA A 56 -18.06 -9.06 12.71
CA ALA A 56 -17.95 -10.45 13.15
C ALA A 56 -17.38 -11.33 12.05
N THR A 57 -16.56 -12.30 12.40
CA THR A 57 -16.12 -13.35 11.48
C THR A 57 -17.22 -14.43 11.34
N THR A 58 -17.31 -15.04 10.16
CA THR A 58 -18.12 -16.26 9.95
C THR A 58 -17.43 -17.47 10.58
N ALA A 59 -16.09 -17.51 10.53
CA ALA A 59 -15.26 -18.52 11.20
C ALA A 59 -13.91 -17.89 11.58
N GLY A 60 -13.16 -18.58 12.44
CA GLY A 60 -11.85 -18.11 12.92
C GLY A 60 -11.96 -17.26 14.20
N THR A 61 -10.81 -16.76 14.63
CA THR A 61 -10.70 -16.06 15.92
C THR A 61 -9.77 -14.87 15.80
N VAL A 62 -10.15 -13.75 16.42
CA VAL A 62 -9.27 -12.61 16.64
C VAL A 62 -8.72 -12.68 18.06
N LEU A 63 -7.42 -12.50 18.21
CA LEU A 63 -6.76 -12.41 19.51
C LEU A 63 -6.27 -10.97 19.72
N TYR A 64 -6.48 -10.49 20.93
CA TYR A 64 -5.91 -9.22 21.41
C TYR A 64 -4.92 -9.53 22.54
N ARG A 65 -3.65 -9.14 22.38
CA ARG A 65 -2.55 -9.45 23.30
C ARG A 65 -2.49 -10.96 23.65
N GLY A 66 -2.62 -11.82 22.61
CA GLY A 66 -2.58 -13.27 22.74
C GLY A 66 -3.83 -13.93 23.35
N ARG A 67 -4.87 -13.17 23.69
CA ARG A 67 -6.12 -13.71 24.27
C ARG A 67 -7.24 -13.67 23.24
N PRO A 68 -7.94 -14.80 23.02
CA PRO A 68 -9.12 -14.83 22.16
C PRO A 68 -10.13 -13.76 22.59
N THR A 69 -10.66 -13.05 21.64
CA THR A 69 -11.60 -11.97 21.89
C THR A 69 -12.79 -12.04 20.93
N SER A 70 -13.89 -11.43 21.32
CA SER A 70 -15.11 -11.36 20.53
C SER A 70 -15.60 -9.92 20.43
N ARG A 71 -16.24 -9.59 19.32
CA ARG A 71 -16.99 -8.33 19.18
C ARG A 71 -18.06 -8.16 20.25
N SER A 72 -18.68 -9.25 20.68
CA SER A 72 -19.81 -9.24 21.60
C SER A 72 -19.38 -9.19 23.06
N GLY A 73 -20.31 -8.73 23.92
CA GLY A 73 -20.14 -8.71 25.36
C GLY A 73 -19.26 -7.58 25.90
N ARG A 74 -19.12 -7.60 27.26
CA ARG A 74 -18.39 -6.53 27.98
C ARG A 74 -16.92 -6.46 27.63
N GLN A 75 -16.26 -7.60 27.49
CA GLN A 75 -14.84 -7.69 27.13
C GLN A 75 -14.57 -7.04 25.77
N GLY A 76 -15.37 -7.36 24.74
CA GLY A 76 -15.23 -6.78 23.42
C GLY A 76 -15.45 -5.26 23.44
N LEU A 77 -16.38 -4.76 24.25
CA LEU A 77 -16.58 -3.32 24.41
C LEU A 77 -15.39 -2.65 25.10
N GLU A 78 -14.82 -3.26 26.14
CA GLU A 78 -13.64 -2.74 26.84
C GLU A 78 -12.41 -2.65 25.92
N ILE A 79 -12.21 -3.67 25.05
CA ILE A 79 -11.13 -3.64 24.06
C ILE A 79 -11.39 -2.56 23.00
N ARG A 80 -12.59 -2.48 22.41
CA ARG A 80 -12.91 -1.44 21.42
C ARG A 80 -12.78 -0.01 21.98
N ARG A 81 -12.98 0.20 23.27
CA ARG A 81 -12.74 1.50 23.91
C ARG A 81 -11.27 1.94 23.89
N ARG A 82 -10.34 1.01 23.67
CA ARG A 82 -8.90 1.29 23.50
C ARG A 82 -8.53 1.54 22.04
N PHE A 83 -9.46 1.34 21.09
CA PHE A 83 -9.28 1.53 19.68
C PHE A 83 -9.93 2.83 19.22
N ALA A 84 -9.37 3.42 18.15
CA ALA A 84 -10.02 4.47 17.40
C ALA A 84 -10.10 4.09 15.93
N SER A 85 -11.13 4.60 15.25
CA SER A 85 -11.33 4.35 13.82
C SER A 85 -11.58 5.66 13.09
N VAL A 86 -10.91 5.82 11.94
CA VAL A 86 -11.17 6.86 10.96
C VAL A 86 -11.56 6.16 9.67
N PHE A 87 -12.73 6.45 9.17
CA PHE A 87 -13.28 5.86 7.96
C PHE A 87 -13.08 6.78 6.76
N GLN A 88 -13.26 6.25 5.57
CA GLN A 88 -13.24 6.99 4.31
C GLN A 88 -14.17 8.21 4.36
N GLU A 89 -15.39 8.03 4.85
CA GLU A 89 -16.27 9.14 5.23
C GLU A 89 -15.99 9.52 6.68
N PRO A 90 -15.82 10.82 7.00
CA PRO A 90 -15.45 11.26 8.36
C PRO A 90 -16.44 10.89 9.46
N LEU A 91 -17.71 10.60 9.11
CA LEU A 91 -18.78 10.19 10.01
C LEU A 91 -18.85 11.07 11.26
N LEU A 92 -18.88 12.39 11.08
CA LEU A 92 -19.00 13.36 12.16
C LEU A 92 -20.44 13.43 12.67
N CYS A 93 -20.59 13.60 13.99
CA CYS A 93 -21.89 13.92 14.57
C CYS A 93 -22.33 15.33 14.16
N ASP A 94 -23.64 15.55 14.02
CA ASP A 94 -24.21 16.86 13.70
C ASP A 94 -24.10 17.82 14.91
N THR A 95 -22.89 18.28 15.14
CA THR A 95 -22.54 19.20 16.21
C THR A 95 -21.27 19.99 15.84
N THR A 96 -20.69 20.74 16.78
CA THR A 96 -19.45 21.50 16.53
C THR A 96 -18.22 20.60 16.43
N VAL A 97 -17.16 21.13 15.82
CA VAL A 97 -15.84 20.47 15.75
C VAL A 97 -15.35 20.09 17.14
N ARG A 98 -15.36 21.04 18.08
CA ARG A 98 -15.02 20.84 19.50
C ARG A 98 -15.81 19.68 20.11
N ALA A 99 -17.11 19.63 19.91
CA ALA A 99 -17.98 18.61 20.47
C ALA A 99 -17.71 17.22 19.86
N ASN A 100 -17.40 17.15 18.55
CA ASN A 100 -16.97 15.92 17.90
C ASN A 100 -15.69 15.37 18.50
N VAL A 101 -14.67 16.20 18.70
CA VAL A 101 -13.39 15.78 19.28
C VAL A 101 -13.56 15.34 20.75
N ALA A 102 -14.39 16.05 21.52
CA ALA A 102 -14.68 15.76 22.92
C ALA A 102 -15.47 14.43 23.12
N LEU A 103 -16.22 13.99 22.09
CA LEU A 103 -17.21 12.93 22.23
C LEU A 103 -16.63 11.64 22.84
N GLY A 104 -15.52 11.16 22.28
CA GLY A 104 -14.89 9.93 22.72
C GLY A 104 -14.39 9.98 24.17
N LEU A 105 -13.89 11.11 24.61
CA LEU A 105 -13.45 11.33 25.99
C LEU A 105 -14.63 11.39 26.97
N ARG A 106 -15.69 12.12 26.60
CA ARG A 106 -16.92 12.21 27.41
C ARG A 106 -17.58 10.84 27.61
N LEU A 107 -17.66 10.02 26.53
CA LEU A 107 -18.19 8.66 26.61
C LEU A 107 -17.35 7.73 27.51
N ARG A 108 -16.09 8.08 27.77
CA ARG A 108 -15.18 7.39 28.71
C ARG A 108 -15.23 7.98 30.12
N GLY A 109 -16.08 8.98 30.37
CA GLY A 109 -16.24 9.60 31.68
C GLY A 109 -15.03 10.45 32.13
N ARG A 110 -14.24 10.98 31.16
CA ARG A 110 -13.10 11.83 31.51
C ARG A 110 -13.56 13.16 32.11
N PRO A 111 -12.84 13.72 33.11
CA PRO A 111 -13.13 15.02 33.69
C PRO A 111 -13.15 16.14 32.63
N THR A 112 -14.02 17.12 32.80
CA THR A 112 -14.19 18.22 31.83
C THR A 112 -12.87 18.96 31.54
N ALA A 113 -12.05 19.22 32.56
CA ALA A 113 -10.74 19.88 32.38
C ALA A 113 -9.78 19.08 31.49
N GLU A 114 -9.74 17.75 31.61
CA GLU A 114 -8.95 16.87 30.73
C GLU A 114 -9.50 16.88 29.31
N VAL A 115 -10.81 16.83 29.16
CA VAL A 115 -11.49 16.89 27.86
C VAL A 115 -11.13 18.20 27.15
N ASP A 116 -11.26 19.34 27.82
CA ASP A 116 -11.00 20.66 27.23
C ASP A 116 -9.51 20.84 26.87
N ALA A 117 -8.59 20.31 27.68
CA ALA A 117 -7.17 20.31 27.38
C ALA A 117 -6.86 19.46 26.14
N ALA A 118 -7.34 18.22 26.10
CA ALA A 118 -7.12 17.31 24.96
C ALA A 118 -7.72 17.88 23.67
N VAL A 119 -8.95 18.41 23.71
CA VAL A 119 -9.60 19.04 22.55
C VAL A 119 -8.73 20.18 22.03
N ARG A 120 -8.28 21.08 22.87
CA ARG A 120 -7.42 22.21 22.48
C ARG A 120 -6.14 21.74 21.81
N THR A 121 -5.44 20.80 22.43
CA THR A 121 -4.20 20.22 21.90
C THR A 121 -4.40 19.61 20.51
N TRP A 122 -5.46 18.82 20.31
CA TRP A 122 -5.65 18.14 19.04
C TRP A 122 -6.20 19.04 17.93
N LEU A 123 -6.99 20.05 18.27
CA LEU A 123 -7.39 21.08 17.32
C LEU A 123 -6.19 21.91 16.84
N GLU A 124 -5.26 22.22 17.73
CA GLU A 124 -4.03 22.95 17.41
C GLU A 124 -3.09 22.11 16.54
N ARG A 125 -2.79 20.86 16.94
CA ARG A 125 -1.94 19.95 16.17
C ARG A 125 -2.43 19.69 14.75
N LEU A 126 -3.74 19.68 14.54
CA LEU A 126 -4.35 19.47 13.22
C LEU A 126 -4.67 20.78 12.48
N GLY A 127 -4.29 21.94 13.04
CA GLY A 127 -4.46 23.26 12.41
C GLY A 127 -5.92 23.72 12.25
N ILE A 128 -6.83 23.17 13.06
CA ILE A 128 -8.29 23.44 12.96
C ILE A 128 -8.87 24.16 14.19
N SER A 129 -8.05 24.80 15.01
CA SER A 129 -8.49 25.55 16.21
C SER A 129 -9.50 26.63 15.87
N HIS A 130 -9.34 27.31 14.74
CA HIS A 130 -10.25 28.35 14.23
C HIS A 130 -11.65 27.83 13.85
N LEU A 131 -11.79 26.51 13.72
CA LEU A 131 -13.05 25.84 13.38
C LEU A 131 -13.78 25.28 14.61
N ALA A 132 -13.24 25.46 15.82
CA ALA A 132 -13.70 24.76 17.03
C ALA A 132 -15.23 24.83 17.24
N ASP A 133 -15.84 25.97 16.99
CA ASP A 133 -17.27 26.24 17.20
C ASP A 133 -18.11 26.12 15.91
N ARG A 134 -17.44 25.78 14.76
CA ARG A 134 -18.15 25.55 13.49
C ARG A 134 -18.86 24.19 13.52
N LYS A 135 -20.08 24.14 12.95
CA LYS A 135 -20.82 22.89 12.79
C LYS A 135 -20.18 22.00 11.74
N SER A 136 -20.20 20.68 11.97
CA SER A 136 -19.61 19.67 11.06
C SER A 136 -20.16 19.70 9.63
N GLN A 137 -21.43 20.09 9.47
CA GLN A 137 -22.08 20.22 8.16
C GLN A 137 -21.47 21.31 7.26
N ASN A 138 -20.75 22.28 7.85
CA ASN A 138 -20.19 23.44 7.15
C ASN A 138 -18.67 23.29 6.94
N LEU A 139 -18.13 22.08 7.08
CA LEU A 139 -16.72 21.76 6.87
C LEU A 139 -16.46 21.30 5.43
N SER A 140 -15.32 21.70 4.89
CA SER A 140 -14.78 21.04 3.69
C SER A 140 -14.38 19.60 3.99
N GLY A 141 -14.19 18.78 2.95
CA GLY A 141 -13.76 17.38 3.11
C GLY A 141 -12.48 17.23 3.94
N GLY A 142 -11.47 18.07 3.68
CA GLY A 142 -10.22 18.06 4.43
C GLY A 142 -10.39 18.51 5.89
N GLU A 143 -11.20 19.54 6.16
CA GLU A 143 -11.50 19.98 7.54
C GLU A 143 -12.28 18.90 8.31
N ALA A 144 -13.22 18.22 7.66
CA ALA A 144 -13.96 17.11 8.25
C ALA A 144 -13.03 15.92 8.57
N GLN A 145 -12.10 15.60 7.68
CA GLN A 145 -11.14 14.54 7.88
C GLN A 145 -10.14 14.86 9.02
N ARG A 146 -9.62 16.11 9.06
CA ARG A 146 -8.80 16.59 10.20
C ARG A 146 -9.56 16.51 11.52
N THR A 147 -10.86 16.85 11.52
CA THR A 147 -11.73 16.72 12.70
C THR A 147 -11.91 15.26 13.12
N SER A 148 -12.08 14.35 12.18
CA SER A 148 -12.19 12.91 12.46
C SER A 148 -10.89 12.35 13.05
N LEU A 149 -9.72 12.77 12.54
CA LEU A 149 -8.42 12.43 13.15
C LEU A 149 -8.26 13.02 14.56
N ALA A 150 -8.61 14.30 14.76
CA ALA A 150 -8.58 14.91 16.09
C ALA A 150 -9.39 14.11 17.09
N ARG A 151 -10.60 13.70 16.71
CA ARG A 151 -11.48 12.84 17.52
C ARG A 151 -10.85 11.48 17.83
N ALA A 152 -10.16 10.89 16.85
CA ALA A 152 -9.52 9.59 17.00
C ALA A 152 -8.28 9.66 17.93
N PHE A 153 -7.41 10.62 17.72
CA PHE A 153 -6.20 10.77 18.54
C PHE A 153 -6.48 11.29 19.96
N ALA A 154 -7.54 12.09 20.15
CA ALA A 154 -7.87 12.66 21.46
C ALA A 154 -8.08 11.60 22.55
N ILE A 155 -8.47 10.39 22.20
CA ILE A 155 -8.66 9.31 23.16
C ILE A 155 -7.39 8.50 23.45
N GLU A 156 -6.24 8.87 22.86
CA GLU A 156 -4.96 8.17 23.00
C GLU A 156 -5.10 6.65 22.75
N PRO A 157 -5.45 6.25 21.53
CA PRO A 157 -5.78 4.86 21.27
C PRO A 157 -4.55 3.95 21.31
N GLU A 158 -4.71 2.70 21.81
CA GLU A 158 -3.69 1.66 21.65
C GLU A 158 -3.59 1.17 20.20
N VAL A 159 -4.73 1.13 19.50
CA VAL A 159 -4.83 0.74 18.09
C VAL A 159 -5.65 1.76 17.31
N LEU A 160 -5.06 2.29 16.25
CA LEU A 160 -5.70 3.19 15.30
C LEU A 160 -6.02 2.45 14.01
N LEU A 161 -7.27 2.52 13.58
CA LEU A 161 -7.77 1.91 12.36
C LEU A 161 -8.07 3.01 11.34
N LEU A 162 -7.42 2.99 10.19
CA LEU A 162 -7.58 3.98 9.13
C LEU A 162 -8.07 3.28 7.85
N ASP A 163 -9.29 3.57 7.44
CA ASP A 163 -9.89 3.02 6.22
C ASP A 163 -9.95 4.08 5.15
N GLU A 164 -9.00 4.07 4.21
CA GLU A 164 -8.84 5.01 3.09
C GLU A 164 -8.96 6.50 3.50
N PRO A 165 -8.20 6.98 4.50
CA PRO A 165 -8.41 8.29 5.11
C PRO A 165 -8.11 9.48 4.19
N PHE A 166 -7.53 9.25 3.00
CA PHE A 166 -7.17 10.31 2.05
C PHE A 166 -8.00 10.32 0.77
N SER A 167 -8.89 9.34 0.57
CA SER A 167 -9.60 9.13 -0.71
C SER A 167 -10.50 10.29 -1.13
N ALA A 168 -10.98 11.10 -0.17
CA ALA A 168 -11.86 12.24 -0.42
C ALA A 168 -11.09 13.58 -0.58
N LEU A 169 -9.75 13.56 -0.58
CA LEU A 169 -8.92 14.75 -0.64
C LEU A 169 -8.37 15.00 -2.05
N ASP A 170 -8.29 16.27 -2.43
CA ASP A 170 -7.56 16.70 -3.62
C ASP A 170 -6.05 16.48 -3.47
N PRO A 171 -5.29 16.34 -4.57
CA PRO A 171 -3.87 15.95 -4.51
C PRO A 171 -2.98 16.85 -3.63
N PRO A 172 -3.05 18.21 -3.67
CA PRO A 172 -2.27 19.06 -2.78
C PRO A 172 -2.58 18.84 -1.30
N THR A 173 -3.86 18.86 -0.95
CA THR A 173 -4.33 18.63 0.43
C THR A 173 -3.95 17.24 0.93
N ARG A 174 -3.99 16.24 0.05
CA ARG A 174 -3.60 14.86 0.35
C ARG A 174 -2.13 14.77 0.73
N ALA A 175 -1.22 15.40 -0.02
CA ALA A 175 0.21 15.38 0.26
C ALA A 175 0.55 16.02 1.62
N GLU A 176 -0.04 17.17 1.93
CA GLU A 176 0.11 17.82 3.25
C GLU A 176 -0.41 16.93 4.38
N PHE A 177 -1.58 16.33 4.18
CA PHE A 177 -2.23 15.51 5.18
C PHE A 177 -1.48 14.20 5.45
N LEU A 178 -0.90 13.61 4.40
CA LEU A 178 -0.06 12.42 4.50
C LEU A 178 1.20 12.69 5.35
N SER A 179 1.87 13.81 5.10
CA SER A 179 3.05 14.24 5.87
C SER A 179 2.69 14.51 7.34
N LEU A 180 1.56 15.19 7.58
CA LEU A 180 1.06 15.44 8.93
C LEU A 180 0.72 14.13 9.66
N LEU A 181 0.02 13.19 9.00
CA LEU A 181 -0.32 11.91 9.60
C LEU A 181 0.94 11.10 9.95
N GLN A 182 1.94 11.08 9.07
CA GLN A 182 3.22 10.42 9.33
C GLN A 182 3.88 10.95 10.61
N GLU A 183 3.91 12.26 10.78
CA GLU A 183 4.47 12.88 11.98
C GLU A 183 3.67 12.51 13.24
N LEU A 184 2.33 12.57 13.17
CA LEU A 184 1.45 12.23 14.28
C LEU A 184 1.58 10.76 14.69
N LEU A 185 1.64 9.82 13.73
CA LEU A 185 1.84 8.40 14.01
C LEU A 185 3.18 8.13 14.70
N ARG A 186 4.26 8.76 14.21
CA ARG A 186 5.59 8.64 14.82
C ARG A 186 5.63 9.18 16.24
N GLN A 187 4.94 10.30 16.53
CA GLN A 187 4.89 10.90 17.86
C GLN A 187 3.99 10.10 18.82
N ALA A 188 2.86 9.59 18.34
CA ALA A 188 1.92 8.86 19.16
C ALA A 188 2.42 7.45 19.52
N GLY A 189 3.24 6.83 18.68
CA GLY A 189 3.72 5.45 18.85
C GLY A 189 2.60 4.41 18.96
N CYS A 190 1.38 4.74 18.55
CA CYS A 190 0.25 3.82 18.61
C CYS A 190 0.30 2.82 17.46
N THR A 191 -0.13 1.59 17.72
CA THR A 191 -0.27 0.58 16.67
C THR A 191 -1.30 1.05 15.66
N THR A 192 -0.99 0.97 14.37
CA THR A 192 -1.89 1.46 13.32
C THR A 192 -2.11 0.39 12.26
N ILE A 193 -3.37 0.17 11.89
CA ILE A 193 -3.74 -0.58 10.70
C ILE A 193 -4.31 0.43 9.70
N PHE A 194 -3.68 0.50 8.54
CA PHE A 194 -3.97 1.50 7.53
C PHE A 194 -4.36 0.81 6.21
N VAL A 195 -5.57 1.04 5.72
CA VAL A 195 -6.03 0.53 4.43
C VAL A 195 -5.94 1.63 3.39
N THR A 196 -5.33 1.31 2.26
CA THR A 196 -5.27 2.19 1.09
C THR A 196 -5.20 1.37 -0.20
N HIS A 197 -5.61 1.97 -1.32
CA HIS A 197 -5.34 1.48 -2.67
C HIS A 197 -4.14 2.20 -3.30
N ASP A 198 -3.59 3.21 -2.64
CA ASP A 198 -2.47 4.01 -3.10
C ASP A 198 -1.13 3.42 -2.60
N ARG A 199 -0.21 3.22 -3.55
CA ARG A 199 1.10 2.63 -3.28
C ARG A 199 2.04 3.59 -2.55
N GLU A 200 1.98 4.87 -2.90
CA GLU A 200 2.84 5.91 -2.32
C GLU A 200 2.48 6.12 -0.84
N GLU A 201 1.19 6.13 -0.51
CA GLU A 201 0.73 6.19 0.87
C GLU A 201 1.26 5.00 1.69
N ALA A 202 1.16 3.78 1.14
CA ALA A 202 1.64 2.58 1.81
C ALA A 202 3.17 2.58 1.98
N LEU A 203 3.92 3.08 0.98
CA LEU A 203 5.38 3.24 1.04
C LEU A 203 5.81 4.27 2.08
N GLN A 204 5.07 5.38 2.21
CA GLN A 204 5.43 6.48 3.09
C GLN A 204 5.09 6.20 4.56
N LEU A 205 3.96 5.53 4.82
CA LEU A 205 3.45 5.32 6.18
C LEU A 205 3.76 3.94 6.76
N GLY A 206 3.82 2.89 5.92
CA GLY A 206 3.85 1.52 6.39
C GLY A 206 5.23 1.04 6.85
N ASP A 207 5.33 0.52 8.06
CA ASP A 207 6.49 -0.26 8.50
C ASP A 207 6.49 -1.65 7.85
N ARG A 208 5.29 -2.23 7.69
CA ARG A 208 5.02 -3.45 6.94
C ARG A 208 3.80 -3.27 6.07
N ILE A 209 3.78 -4.02 4.98
CA ILE A 209 2.67 -4.02 4.02
C ILE A 209 2.13 -5.43 3.90
N ALA A 210 0.80 -5.57 3.99
CA ALA A 210 0.05 -6.77 3.65
C ALA A 210 -0.69 -6.54 2.33
N VAL A 211 -0.39 -7.34 1.31
CA VAL A 211 -1.09 -7.32 0.03
C VAL A 211 -2.24 -8.32 0.08
N ILE A 212 -3.46 -7.84 -0.12
CA ILE A 212 -4.66 -8.68 -0.19
C ILE A 212 -5.14 -8.75 -1.63
N ILE A 213 -5.35 -9.97 -2.12
CA ILE A 213 -5.92 -10.26 -3.43
C ILE A 213 -6.99 -11.33 -3.23
N ASP A 214 -8.19 -11.11 -3.78
CA ASP A 214 -9.32 -12.04 -3.75
C ASP A 214 -9.60 -12.64 -2.35
N GLY A 215 -9.58 -11.78 -1.33
CA GLY A 215 -9.86 -12.16 0.06
C GLY A 215 -8.71 -12.85 0.81
N HIS A 216 -7.55 -13.02 0.17
CA HIS A 216 -6.39 -13.70 0.76
C HIS A 216 -5.21 -12.75 0.94
N ILE A 217 -4.43 -12.91 2.00
CA ILE A 217 -3.14 -12.24 2.14
C ILE A 217 -2.13 -12.97 1.25
N SER A 218 -1.75 -12.32 0.13
CA SER A 218 -0.83 -12.87 -0.85
C SER A 218 0.64 -12.67 -0.47
N GLN A 219 0.95 -11.56 0.20
CA GLN A 219 2.30 -11.28 0.68
C GLN A 219 2.26 -10.32 1.87
N VAL A 220 3.17 -10.53 2.84
CA VAL A 220 3.44 -9.57 3.93
C VAL A 220 4.94 -9.36 4.03
N GLY A 221 5.37 -8.11 4.08
CA GLY A 221 6.80 -7.79 4.21
C GLY A 221 7.03 -6.30 4.45
N ARG A 222 8.30 -5.90 4.52
CA ARG A 222 8.67 -4.48 4.50
C ARG A 222 8.35 -3.87 3.13
N PRO A 223 8.13 -2.56 3.03
CA PRO A 223 7.84 -1.92 1.75
C PRO A 223 8.83 -2.31 0.62
N ALA A 224 10.13 -2.26 0.91
CA ALA A 224 11.16 -2.65 -0.06
C ALA A 224 11.08 -4.11 -0.51
N GLU A 225 10.60 -5.03 0.35
CA GLU A 225 10.42 -6.44 0.01
C GLU A 225 9.19 -6.62 -0.88
N VAL A 226 8.05 -6.05 -0.49
CA VAL A 226 6.78 -6.20 -1.23
C VAL A 226 6.88 -5.56 -2.61
N PHE A 227 7.40 -4.34 -2.69
CA PHE A 227 7.53 -3.65 -3.96
C PHE A 227 8.72 -4.15 -4.79
N GLY A 228 9.87 -4.43 -4.18
CA GLY A 228 11.07 -4.86 -4.90
C GLY A 228 11.10 -6.35 -5.26
N ARG A 229 10.40 -7.20 -4.50
CA ARG A 229 10.41 -8.67 -4.65
C ARG A 229 9.00 -9.26 -4.49
N PRO A 230 8.09 -8.98 -5.42
CA PRO A 230 6.74 -9.56 -5.39
C PRO A 230 6.81 -11.08 -5.42
N ALA A 231 6.02 -11.74 -4.56
CA ALA A 231 6.06 -13.19 -4.39
C ALA A 231 5.29 -13.94 -5.48
N THR A 232 4.27 -13.32 -6.06
CA THR A 232 3.41 -13.91 -7.09
C THR A 232 3.21 -12.94 -8.26
N GLU A 233 2.72 -13.46 -9.39
CA GLU A 233 2.40 -12.64 -10.57
C GLU A 233 1.34 -11.59 -10.26
N GLU A 234 0.33 -11.95 -9.49
CA GLU A 234 -0.77 -11.04 -9.10
C GLU A 234 -0.23 -9.88 -8.26
N VAL A 235 0.64 -10.18 -7.28
CA VAL A 235 1.31 -9.14 -6.48
C VAL A 235 2.18 -8.28 -7.38
N ALA A 236 2.97 -8.86 -8.28
CA ALA A 236 3.82 -8.14 -9.21
C ALA A 236 3.02 -7.14 -10.06
N ARG A 237 1.91 -7.59 -10.67
CA ARG A 237 0.99 -6.72 -11.42
C ARG A 237 0.42 -5.60 -10.55
N PHE A 238 -0.04 -5.95 -9.37
CA PHE A 238 -0.62 -4.97 -8.44
C PHE A 238 0.41 -3.90 -8.02
N VAL A 239 1.67 -4.27 -7.75
CA VAL A 239 2.71 -3.29 -7.35
C VAL A 239 3.36 -2.57 -8.53
N GLY A 240 2.87 -2.73 -9.78
CA GLY A 240 3.26 -1.95 -10.94
C GLY A 240 4.34 -2.57 -11.82
N VAL A 241 4.56 -3.86 -11.73
CA VAL A 241 5.34 -4.59 -12.72
C VAL A 241 4.49 -4.75 -13.98
N GLU A 242 4.92 -4.17 -15.09
CA GLU A 242 4.17 -4.22 -16.36
C GLU A 242 4.74 -5.23 -17.35
N THR A 243 6.04 -5.50 -17.29
CA THR A 243 6.69 -6.52 -18.13
C THR A 243 6.86 -7.79 -17.30
N ILE A 244 6.03 -8.79 -17.57
CA ILE A 244 6.06 -10.13 -16.95
C ILE A 244 6.14 -11.15 -18.08
N LEU A 245 7.26 -11.87 -18.16
CA LEU A 245 7.56 -12.78 -19.26
C LEU A 245 7.85 -14.18 -18.73
N GLU A 246 7.28 -15.18 -19.36
CA GLU A 246 7.62 -16.57 -19.06
C GLU A 246 8.99 -16.93 -19.62
N GLY A 247 9.82 -17.54 -18.81
CA GLY A 247 11.15 -17.94 -19.20
C GLY A 247 11.60 -19.24 -18.54
N ARG A 248 12.69 -19.78 -19.07
CA ARG A 248 13.36 -20.96 -18.52
C ARG A 248 14.82 -20.65 -18.23
N VAL A 249 15.29 -20.98 -17.05
CA VAL A 249 16.70 -20.82 -16.67
C VAL A 249 17.54 -21.79 -17.50
N THR A 250 18.55 -21.25 -18.20
CA THR A 250 19.43 -22.03 -19.08
C THR A 250 20.87 -22.16 -18.56
N ASP A 251 21.29 -21.22 -17.71
CA ASP A 251 22.63 -21.21 -17.14
C ASP A 251 22.65 -20.46 -15.81
N ASP A 252 23.58 -20.82 -14.93
CA ASP A 252 23.87 -20.12 -13.68
C ASP A 252 25.39 -19.97 -13.53
N ARG A 253 25.84 -18.73 -13.41
CA ARG A 253 27.26 -18.38 -13.18
C ARG A 253 27.35 -17.53 -11.91
N ASP A 254 27.55 -18.18 -10.79
CA ASP A 254 27.71 -17.53 -9.47
C ASP A 254 26.55 -16.58 -9.12
N GLY A 255 25.30 -17.00 -9.38
CA GLY A 255 24.10 -16.22 -9.11
C GLY A 255 23.71 -15.24 -10.22
N LEU A 256 24.45 -15.19 -11.32
CA LEU A 256 24.05 -14.55 -12.56
C LEU A 256 23.41 -15.60 -13.46
N LEU A 257 22.08 -15.59 -13.48
CA LEU A 257 21.26 -16.53 -14.22
C LEU A 257 21.06 -16.04 -15.66
N SER A 258 21.11 -16.98 -16.60
CA SER A 258 20.64 -16.76 -17.98
C SER A 258 19.25 -17.37 -18.13
N VAL A 259 18.28 -16.56 -18.55
CA VAL A 259 16.90 -16.98 -18.77
C VAL A 259 16.53 -16.86 -20.23
N ALA A 260 16.07 -17.93 -20.84
CA ALA A 260 15.54 -17.91 -22.20
C ALA A 260 14.06 -17.52 -22.18
N VAL A 261 13.73 -16.44 -22.88
CA VAL A 261 12.38 -15.86 -23.02
C VAL A 261 12.09 -15.67 -24.52
N ASN A 262 11.18 -16.45 -25.09
CA ASN A 262 10.79 -16.38 -26.50
C ASN A 262 11.99 -16.29 -27.49
N GLY A 263 13.02 -17.09 -27.25
CA GLY A 263 14.26 -17.11 -28.08
C GLY A 263 15.27 -16.00 -27.73
N THR A 264 14.93 -15.09 -26.83
CA THR A 264 15.82 -14.02 -26.35
C THR A 264 16.45 -14.42 -25.02
N LYS A 265 17.74 -14.11 -24.83
CA LYS A 265 18.45 -14.33 -23.56
C LYS A 265 18.31 -13.09 -22.68
N ILE A 266 17.87 -13.28 -21.43
CA ILE A 266 17.85 -12.25 -20.38
C ILE A 266 18.78 -12.69 -19.25
N GLU A 267 19.66 -11.83 -18.79
CA GLU A 267 20.48 -12.04 -17.60
C GLU A 267 19.81 -11.45 -16.36
N ALA A 268 19.74 -12.21 -15.29
CA ALA A 268 19.11 -11.84 -14.01
C ALA A 268 20.01 -12.21 -12.83
N LEU A 269 20.01 -11.42 -11.76
CA LEU A 269 20.61 -11.80 -10.49
C LEU A 269 19.55 -12.51 -9.63
N GLY A 270 19.85 -13.73 -9.18
CA GLY A 270 18.90 -14.47 -8.36
C GLY A 270 19.36 -15.89 -8.01
N LYS A 271 18.39 -16.67 -7.53
CA LYS A 271 18.59 -18.09 -7.19
C LYS A 271 17.46 -18.88 -7.84
N ALA A 272 17.76 -19.63 -8.86
CA ALA A 272 16.88 -20.62 -9.46
C ALA A 272 17.74 -21.74 -10.10
N ASN A 273 17.18 -22.93 -10.25
CA ASN A 273 17.91 -24.05 -10.82
C ASN A 273 17.88 -24.00 -12.35
N VAL A 274 18.94 -24.47 -12.99
CA VAL A 274 18.94 -24.66 -14.45
C VAL A 274 17.81 -25.61 -14.84
N GLY A 275 17.00 -25.18 -15.83
CA GLY A 275 15.80 -25.88 -16.27
C GLY A 275 14.51 -25.44 -15.60
N GLU A 276 14.56 -24.66 -14.51
CA GLU A 276 13.39 -24.16 -13.79
C GLU A 276 12.62 -23.14 -14.63
N HIS A 277 11.28 -23.19 -14.57
CA HIS A 277 10.40 -22.19 -15.17
C HIS A 277 10.23 -21.01 -14.22
N VAL A 278 10.40 -19.80 -14.74
CA VAL A 278 10.33 -18.58 -13.97
C VAL A 278 9.55 -17.51 -14.73
N LEU A 279 9.00 -16.55 -13.98
CA LEU A 279 8.52 -15.29 -14.55
C LEU A 279 9.64 -14.25 -14.39
N VAL A 280 10.01 -13.64 -15.49
CA VAL A 280 10.91 -12.49 -15.57
C VAL A 280 10.09 -11.23 -15.41
N CYS A 281 10.26 -10.54 -14.30
CA CYS A 281 9.51 -9.35 -13.92
C CYS A 281 10.41 -8.12 -14.04
N LEU A 282 9.96 -7.11 -14.79
CA LEU A 282 10.67 -5.85 -15.00
C LEU A 282 9.71 -4.68 -14.80
N ARG A 283 10.20 -3.64 -14.15
CA ARG A 283 9.47 -2.39 -13.96
C ARG A 283 9.72 -1.46 -15.13
N PRO A 284 8.73 -0.67 -15.55
CA PRO A 284 8.91 0.30 -16.65
C PRO A 284 10.01 1.32 -16.38
N GLU A 285 10.21 1.72 -15.12
CA GLU A 285 11.24 2.67 -14.68
C GLU A 285 12.68 2.12 -14.72
N ASP A 286 12.84 0.79 -14.75
CA ASP A 286 14.14 0.13 -14.82
C ASP A 286 14.66 -0.05 -16.25
N LEU A 287 13.82 0.21 -17.24
CA LEU A 287 14.18 0.09 -18.66
C LEU A 287 14.61 1.43 -19.24
N VAL A 288 15.76 1.44 -19.88
CA VAL A 288 16.31 2.62 -20.57
C VAL A 288 16.22 2.41 -22.07
N ILE A 289 15.55 3.35 -22.76
CA ILE A 289 15.46 3.36 -24.21
C ILE A 289 16.68 4.11 -24.78
N ARG A 290 17.25 3.57 -25.87
CA ARG A 290 18.32 4.17 -26.65
C ARG A 290 18.01 4.14 -28.14
N LEU A 291 18.44 5.13 -28.86
CA LEU A 291 18.35 5.09 -30.32
C LEU A 291 19.32 4.05 -30.90
N MET A 292 18.95 3.46 -32.03
CA MET A 292 19.81 2.51 -32.75
C MET A 292 21.09 3.21 -33.22
N GLY A 293 22.26 2.58 -32.97
CA GLY A 293 23.57 3.14 -33.32
C GLY A 293 24.27 3.88 -32.19
N ASP A 294 23.57 4.23 -31.12
CA ASP A 294 24.23 4.76 -29.91
C ASP A 294 24.96 3.60 -29.19
N ARG A 295 26.27 3.51 -29.48
CA ARG A 295 27.20 2.62 -28.78
C ARG A 295 27.66 3.32 -27.51
N GLY A 296 26.82 3.32 -26.46
CA GLY A 296 27.23 3.84 -25.15
C GLY A 296 28.55 3.21 -24.70
N THR A 297 29.47 4.06 -24.25
CA THR A 297 30.73 3.65 -23.62
C THR A 297 30.43 2.80 -22.38
N GLN A 298 31.08 1.63 -22.24
CA GLN A 298 31.07 0.68 -21.11
C GLN A 298 29.94 0.86 -20.11
N GLU A 299 28.83 0.13 -20.31
CA GLU A 299 27.67 0.18 -19.42
C GLU A 299 27.62 -1.01 -18.47
N SER A 300 27.10 -0.78 -17.25
CA SER A 300 26.81 -1.84 -16.30
C SER A 300 25.52 -2.62 -16.63
N ALA A 301 24.75 -2.18 -17.62
CA ALA A 301 23.57 -2.88 -18.13
C ALA A 301 24.02 -4.12 -18.94
N ARG A 302 23.66 -5.30 -18.45
CA ARG A 302 24.02 -6.57 -19.13
C ARG A 302 22.99 -6.99 -20.17
N ASN A 303 21.78 -6.48 -20.07
CA ASN A 303 20.71 -6.76 -21.01
C ASN A 303 20.59 -5.63 -22.01
N ARG A 304 20.63 -5.97 -23.30
CA ARG A 304 20.36 -5.06 -24.42
C ARG A 304 19.52 -5.83 -25.44
N LEU A 305 18.30 -5.35 -25.67
CA LEU A 305 17.37 -5.93 -26.61
C LEU A 305 17.04 -4.88 -27.66
N GLU A 306 17.15 -5.26 -28.92
CA GLU A 306 16.74 -4.42 -30.05
C GLU A 306 15.27 -4.62 -30.33
N GLY A 307 14.57 -3.53 -30.65
CA GLY A 307 13.14 -3.59 -30.88
C GLY A 307 12.61 -2.36 -31.60
N VAL A 308 11.30 -2.32 -31.71
CA VAL A 308 10.59 -1.23 -32.40
C VAL A 308 9.50 -0.70 -31.47
N VAL A 309 9.40 0.61 -31.38
CA VAL A 309 8.30 1.27 -30.64
C VAL A 309 6.97 0.90 -31.30
N GLN A 310 6.05 0.39 -30.51
CA GLN A 310 4.69 0.04 -30.97
C GLN A 310 3.69 1.13 -30.65
N GLU A 311 3.73 1.63 -29.42
CA GLU A 311 2.79 2.60 -28.92
C GLU A 311 3.47 3.50 -27.88
N ALA A 312 3.05 4.75 -27.81
CA ALA A 312 3.45 5.68 -26.76
C ALA A 312 2.23 6.42 -26.23
N THR A 313 1.96 6.24 -24.93
CA THR A 313 0.84 6.90 -24.24
C THR A 313 1.40 7.96 -23.30
N ARG A 314 0.87 9.18 -23.41
CA ARG A 314 1.25 10.27 -22.51
C ARG A 314 0.63 10.06 -21.13
N LEU A 315 1.46 10.06 -20.11
CA LEU A 315 1.09 10.26 -18.71
C LEU A 315 1.36 11.72 -18.30
N GLU A 316 1.09 12.13 -17.10
CA GLU A 316 1.22 13.54 -16.68
C GLU A 316 2.60 14.16 -17.03
N ALA A 317 3.68 13.63 -16.47
CA ALA A 317 5.06 14.13 -16.69
C ALA A 317 5.93 13.21 -17.54
N GLN A 318 5.42 12.06 -17.97
CA GLN A 318 6.17 10.99 -18.63
C GLN A 318 5.39 10.41 -19.81
N TYR A 319 6.07 9.59 -20.59
CA TYR A 319 5.47 8.73 -21.61
C TYR A 319 5.69 7.28 -21.27
N ARG A 320 4.62 6.49 -21.33
CA ARG A 320 4.65 5.04 -21.28
C ARG A 320 4.82 4.53 -22.70
N VAL A 321 5.97 3.88 -22.96
CA VAL A 321 6.34 3.41 -24.29
C VAL A 321 6.33 1.89 -24.33
N GLN A 322 5.53 1.32 -25.24
CA GLN A 322 5.52 -0.12 -25.52
C GLN A 322 6.47 -0.42 -26.67
N ILE A 323 7.32 -1.43 -26.49
CA ILE A 323 8.38 -1.79 -27.42
C ILE A 323 8.34 -3.28 -27.68
N SER A 324 8.37 -3.68 -28.94
CA SER A 324 8.51 -5.09 -29.33
C SER A 324 9.98 -5.42 -29.53
N CYS A 325 10.54 -6.22 -28.61
CA CYS A 325 11.94 -6.69 -28.64
C CYS A 325 12.01 -8.23 -28.83
N GLY A 326 11.08 -8.83 -29.55
CA GLY A 326 10.76 -10.24 -29.44
C GLY A 326 9.71 -10.43 -28.33
N PRO A 327 10.03 -10.35 -27.03
CA PRO A 327 9.04 -10.09 -25.99
C PRO A 327 8.57 -8.63 -26.02
N GLN A 328 7.35 -8.40 -25.50
CA GLN A 328 6.81 -7.05 -25.26
C GLN A 328 7.45 -6.45 -24.01
N MET A 329 7.96 -5.24 -24.14
CA MET A 329 8.57 -4.47 -23.06
C MET A 329 7.83 -3.16 -22.88
N VAL A 330 7.77 -2.68 -21.64
CA VAL A 330 7.17 -1.38 -21.32
C VAL A 330 8.20 -0.53 -20.58
N ALA A 331 8.48 0.67 -21.07
CA ALA A 331 9.38 1.62 -20.44
C ALA A 331 8.68 2.95 -20.14
N LEU A 332 9.15 3.65 -19.11
CA LEU A 332 8.77 5.03 -18.80
C LEU A 332 9.91 5.96 -19.19
N VAL A 333 9.59 7.02 -19.94
CA VAL A 333 10.53 8.06 -20.34
C VAL A 333 9.98 9.44 -20.01
N THR A 334 10.85 10.39 -19.68
CA THR A 334 10.44 11.77 -19.47
C THR A 334 9.93 12.39 -20.77
N LYS A 335 9.08 13.41 -20.67
CA LYS A 335 8.60 14.15 -21.84
C LYS A 335 9.78 14.68 -22.69
N GLN A 336 10.81 15.24 -22.02
CA GLN A 336 12.00 15.77 -22.70
C GLN A 336 12.71 14.66 -23.50
N SER A 337 13.01 13.52 -22.89
CA SER A 337 13.67 12.40 -23.59
C SER A 337 12.82 11.86 -24.73
N PHE A 338 11.50 11.81 -24.57
CA PHE A 338 10.59 11.36 -25.63
C PHE A 338 10.65 12.27 -26.85
N GLU A 339 10.66 13.60 -26.63
CA GLU A 339 10.74 14.62 -27.69
C GLU A 339 12.12 14.64 -28.35
N GLU A 340 13.22 14.62 -27.57
CA GLU A 340 14.59 14.62 -28.07
C GLU A 340 14.92 13.38 -28.92
N MET A 341 14.44 12.21 -28.51
CA MET A 341 14.63 10.96 -29.24
C MET A 341 13.63 10.77 -30.39
N HIS A 342 12.69 11.69 -30.58
CA HIS A 342 11.62 11.61 -31.58
C HIS A 342 10.92 10.27 -31.61
N LEU A 343 10.58 9.75 -30.40
CA LEU A 343 9.95 8.44 -30.27
C LEU A 343 8.54 8.46 -30.86
N ALA A 344 8.30 7.53 -31.78
CA ALA A 344 7.00 7.34 -32.42
C ALA A 344 6.83 5.86 -32.81
N PRO A 345 5.62 5.37 -33.05
CA PRO A 345 5.41 4.03 -33.58
C PRO A 345 6.25 3.79 -34.85
N GLY A 346 6.95 2.66 -34.88
CA GLY A 346 7.86 2.29 -35.98
C GLY A 346 9.32 2.70 -35.76
N VAL A 347 9.65 3.53 -34.78
CA VAL A 347 11.04 3.93 -34.49
C VAL A 347 11.84 2.74 -33.95
N PRO A 348 12.98 2.36 -34.57
CA PRO A 348 13.83 1.30 -34.04
C PRO A 348 14.65 1.82 -32.84
N VAL A 349 14.64 1.04 -31.75
CA VAL A 349 15.30 1.38 -30.50
C VAL A 349 15.98 0.17 -29.89
N ALA A 350 16.88 0.39 -28.95
CA ALA A 350 17.41 -0.62 -28.06
C ALA A 350 16.90 -0.36 -26.62
N VAL A 351 16.46 -1.40 -25.94
CA VAL A 351 16.10 -1.35 -24.52
C VAL A 351 17.24 -1.96 -23.72
N THR A 352 17.75 -1.21 -22.76
CA THR A 352 18.83 -1.68 -21.87
C THR A 352 18.38 -1.69 -20.41
N PHE A 353 18.81 -2.71 -19.66
CA PHE A 353 18.52 -2.82 -18.22
C PHE A 353 19.55 -3.68 -17.50
N LYS A 354 19.70 -3.45 -16.21
CA LYS A 354 20.63 -4.19 -15.36
C LYS A 354 20.10 -5.58 -15.04
N ALA A 355 20.96 -6.57 -14.89
CA ALA A 355 20.61 -7.90 -14.38
C ALA A 355 20.00 -7.84 -12.95
N SER A 356 20.39 -6.84 -12.16
CA SER A 356 19.84 -6.59 -10.81
C SER A 356 18.43 -5.99 -10.80
N ALA A 357 17.97 -5.45 -11.92
CA ALA A 357 16.62 -4.91 -12.09
C ALA A 357 15.60 -6.02 -12.42
N VAL A 358 16.09 -7.20 -12.83
CA VAL A 358 15.24 -8.34 -13.14
C VAL A 358 14.87 -9.06 -11.84
N HIS A 359 13.58 -9.13 -11.54
CA HIS A 359 13.07 -9.98 -10.46
C HIS A 359 12.51 -11.29 -11.04
N LEU A 360 12.86 -12.43 -10.42
CA LEU A 360 12.41 -13.74 -10.84
C LEU A 360 11.39 -14.31 -9.85
N ILE A 361 10.22 -14.68 -10.35
CA ILE A 361 9.21 -15.42 -9.61
C ILE A 361 9.27 -16.88 -10.09
N ARG A 362 9.42 -17.82 -9.18
CA ARG A 362 9.41 -19.25 -9.48
C ARG A 362 7.99 -19.73 -9.69
N ARG A 363 7.81 -20.61 -10.65
CA ARG A 363 6.54 -21.32 -10.92
C ARG A 363 6.55 -22.75 -10.40
#